data_328fbacfeaa02d4d8dc5fe5dc70a5c02
#
_entry.id   328fbacfeaa02d4d8dc5fe5dc70a5c02
#
_cell.length_a   1.000
_cell.length_b   1.000
_cell.length_c   1.000
_cell.angle_alpha   90.00
_cell.angle_beta   90.00
_cell.angle_gamma   90.00
#
_symmetry.space_group_name_H-M   'P 1'
#
loop_
_entity.id
_entity.type
_entity.pdbx_description
1 polymer ?
#
loop_
_entity_poly.entity_id
_entity_poly.type
_entity_poly.pdbx_seq_one_letter_code
_entity_poly.pdbx_strand_id
1 'polypeptide(L)'
;MISRDERQQICVNKWLANRGVGTLIQPTGCGKTTTALKCIQKVLSLYSQFKVLVVVPTTNLKEQWEDRASKFGISNITVLVINTVANREIETDLLVIDEIHTSAATQFSNIFKVVRYKLILGLTATLHRLDGKHKIIEKYCPVVDEITLIEASTNNWLSEYTEYLVLLDVDNIHDYNKANSSFFKAFEFFGFDFNLVMSFLGKDGFENRKAYTTKMCKDKTRWNEYLQAVTTNTMAFKTAMTSRKNFINNHSKKIEIAKLIIENRPFSKIITFSNNIKMAEAIGGPVYSGKDTKKKGRMILEEFEQCESGVINSSKKLIAGADIAGVNCEIVLGQNSSSTRATQLRGRAIRKEGNKHSEIFNIVINDTQEVSWFSNSHKDTNFVVIDEENLLKVLKGEEYEPYKKPLSKFNYRF
;
A
#
# COMPACT_ATOMS: atom_id res chain seq x y z
N MET A 1 -14.33 15.02 -22.93
CA MET A 1 -13.59 14.85 -21.67
C MET A 1 -14.29 15.66 -20.60
N ILE A 2 -14.59 15.05 -19.46
CA ILE A 2 -15.17 15.73 -18.30
C ILE A 2 -14.03 16.32 -17.44
N SER A 3 -14.21 17.50 -16.87
CA SER A 3 -13.23 18.08 -15.97
C SER A 3 -13.18 17.31 -14.63
N ARG A 4 -12.04 17.37 -13.94
CA ARG A 4 -11.90 16.76 -12.59
C ARG A 4 -12.88 17.35 -11.61
N ASP A 5 -13.17 18.64 -11.70
CA ASP A 5 -14.10 19.33 -10.81
C ASP A 5 -15.54 18.87 -11.00
N GLU A 6 -15.98 18.75 -12.25
CA GLU A 6 -17.31 18.21 -12.60
C GLU A 6 -17.47 16.77 -12.12
N ARG A 7 -16.43 15.94 -12.29
CA ARG A 7 -16.45 14.54 -11.81
C ARG A 7 -16.52 14.43 -10.29
N GLN A 8 -15.80 15.32 -9.58
CA GLN A 8 -15.91 15.41 -8.14
C GLN A 8 -17.33 15.83 -7.70
N GLN A 9 -17.96 16.75 -8.43
CA GLN A 9 -19.35 17.13 -8.16
C GLN A 9 -20.33 15.97 -8.35
N ILE A 10 -20.09 15.11 -9.35
CA ILE A 10 -20.87 13.86 -9.52
C ILE A 10 -20.70 12.95 -8.31
N CYS A 11 -19.49 12.77 -7.77
CA CYS A 11 -19.25 11.99 -6.54
C CYS A 11 -20.07 12.56 -5.36
N VAL A 12 -20.05 13.89 -5.17
CA VAL A 12 -20.82 14.57 -4.12
C VAL A 12 -22.31 14.28 -4.27
N ASN A 13 -22.84 14.41 -5.49
CA ASN A 13 -24.26 14.20 -5.76
C ASN A 13 -24.67 12.74 -5.53
N LYS A 14 -23.86 11.76 -5.94
CA LYS A 14 -24.13 10.35 -5.70
C LYS A 14 -24.14 10.01 -4.21
N TRP A 15 -23.18 10.56 -3.44
CA TRP A 15 -23.13 10.35 -2.01
C TRP A 15 -24.35 10.95 -1.30
N LEU A 16 -24.77 12.17 -1.69
CA LEU A 16 -25.98 12.80 -1.16
C LEU A 16 -27.25 12.01 -1.54
N ALA A 17 -27.32 11.53 -2.79
CA ALA A 17 -28.45 10.71 -3.24
C ALA A 17 -28.56 9.41 -2.42
N ASN A 18 -27.44 8.88 -1.92
CA ASN A 18 -27.42 7.75 -0.98
C ASN A 18 -27.58 8.20 0.49
N ARG A 19 -28.31 9.28 0.75
CA ARG A 19 -28.63 9.82 2.07
C ARG A 19 -27.41 10.19 2.91
N GLY A 20 -26.28 10.56 2.27
CA GLY A 20 -25.05 10.92 2.97
C GLY A 20 -24.34 9.73 3.65
N VAL A 21 -24.56 8.53 3.16
CA VAL A 21 -23.91 7.31 3.66
C VAL A 21 -23.18 6.63 2.49
N GLY A 22 -21.86 6.51 2.56
CA GLY A 22 -21.14 5.75 1.53
C GLY A 22 -19.67 6.08 1.37
N THR A 23 -18.99 5.19 0.67
CA THR A 23 -17.57 5.25 0.34
C THR A 23 -17.37 5.74 -1.10
N LEU A 24 -16.45 6.67 -1.28
CA LEU A 24 -15.94 7.12 -2.57
C LEU A 24 -14.56 6.48 -2.79
N ILE A 25 -14.43 5.70 -3.86
CA ILE A 25 -13.16 5.13 -4.28
C ILE A 25 -12.56 6.04 -5.36
N GLN A 26 -11.38 6.59 -5.10
CA GLN A 26 -10.71 7.51 -6.03
C GLN A 26 -9.20 7.26 -6.01
N PRO A 27 -8.52 7.13 -7.16
CA PRO A 27 -7.08 6.99 -7.23
C PRO A 27 -6.35 8.12 -6.50
N THR A 28 -5.16 7.85 -6.02
CA THR A 28 -4.29 8.89 -5.48
C THR A 28 -4.00 9.92 -6.59
N GLY A 29 -4.03 11.20 -6.26
CA GLY A 29 -3.88 12.28 -7.25
C GLY A 29 -5.20 12.83 -7.82
N CYS A 30 -6.31 12.12 -7.72
CA CYS A 30 -7.62 12.60 -8.21
C CYS A 30 -8.34 13.57 -7.27
N GLY A 31 -7.76 13.89 -6.10
CA GLY A 31 -8.30 14.91 -5.18
C GLY A 31 -9.34 14.39 -4.19
N LYS A 32 -9.17 13.18 -3.63
CA LYS A 32 -10.03 12.61 -2.57
C LYS A 32 -10.41 13.61 -1.48
N THR A 33 -9.41 14.29 -0.93
CA THR A 33 -9.62 15.29 0.13
C THR A 33 -10.47 16.45 -0.35
N THR A 34 -10.25 16.93 -1.58
CA THR A 34 -11.05 18.00 -2.19
C THR A 34 -12.51 17.57 -2.36
N THR A 35 -12.74 16.35 -2.85
CA THR A 35 -14.10 15.80 -2.98
C THR A 35 -14.80 15.72 -1.62
N ALA A 36 -14.08 15.28 -0.58
CA ALA A 36 -14.63 15.21 0.76
C ALA A 36 -14.95 16.61 1.34
N LEU A 37 -14.07 17.59 1.12
CA LEU A 37 -14.32 18.97 1.54
C LEU A 37 -15.54 19.57 0.83
N LYS A 38 -15.76 19.25 -0.46
CA LYS A 38 -17.01 19.61 -1.15
C LYS A 38 -18.24 18.94 -0.54
N CYS A 39 -18.16 17.67 -0.13
CA CYS A 39 -19.23 16.98 0.61
C CYS A 39 -19.52 17.70 1.94
N ILE A 40 -18.47 18.03 2.71
CA ILE A 40 -18.61 18.75 3.98
C ILE A 40 -19.23 20.12 3.77
N GLN A 41 -18.75 20.93 2.82
CA GLN A 41 -19.32 22.23 2.48
C GLN A 41 -20.80 22.13 2.14
N LYS A 42 -21.18 21.13 1.34
CA LYS A 42 -22.57 20.93 0.95
C LYS A 42 -23.44 20.58 2.15
N VAL A 43 -22.97 19.75 3.07
CA VAL A 43 -23.70 19.42 4.31
C VAL A 43 -23.81 20.65 5.20
N LEU A 44 -22.72 21.40 5.41
CA LEU A 44 -22.72 22.60 6.26
C LEU A 44 -23.55 23.74 5.65
N SER A 45 -23.71 23.83 4.34
CA SER A 45 -24.61 24.78 3.69
C SER A 45 -26.10 24.51 3.98
N LEU A 46 -26.43 23.23 4.25
CA LEU A 46 -27.80 22.82 4.61
C LEU A 46 -28.02 22.80 6.14
N TYR A 47 -26.98 22.49 6.90
CA TYR A 47 -27.01 22.30 8.34
C TYR A 47 -25.77 22.92 8.98
N SER A 48 -25.76 24.25 9.13
CA SER A 48 -24.59 25.03 9.55
C SER A 48 -24.02 24.65 10.92
N GLN A 49 -24.86 24.11 11.83
CA GLN A 49 -24.45 23.69 13.17
C GLN A 49 -23.92 22.24 13.24
N PHE A 50 -23.89 21.49 12.14
CA PHE A 50 -23.44 20.11 12.19
C PHE A 50 -21.96 20.03 12.63
N LYS A 51 -21.71 19.09 13.54
CA LYS A 51 -20.36 18.72 13.97
C LYS A 51 -19.78 17.75 12.97
N VAL A 52 -18.60 18.05 12.48
CA VAL A 52 -17.90 17.19 11.52
C VAL A 52 -16.65 16.62 12.19
N LEU A 53 -16.55 15.29 12.21
CA LEU A 53 -15.36 14.56 12.65
C LEU A 53 -14.68 13.93 11.43
N VAL A 54 -13.42 14.29 11.21
CA VAL A 54 -12.56 13.65 10.19
C VAL A 54 -11.58 12.74 10.90
N VAL A 55 -11.55 11.47 10.50
CA VAL A 55 -10.64 10.47 11.04
C VAL A 55 -9.61 10.08 9.99
N VAL A 56 -8.34 10.19 10.36
CA VAL A 56 -7.20 9.94 9.48
C VAL A 56 -6.24 8.91 10.08
N PRO A 57 -5.47 8.18 9.27
CA PRO A 57 -4.56 7.16 9.78
C PRO A 57 -3.31 7.71 10.49
N THR A 58 -2.86 8.92 10.17
CA THR A 58 -1.57 9.46 10.67
C THR A 58 -1.66 10.92 11.08
N THR A 59 -0.72 11.35 11.94
CA THR A 59 -0.61 12.76 12.37
C THR A 59 -0.30 13.70 11.21
N ASN A 60 0.54 13.28 10.25
CA ASN A 60 0.85 14.11 9.08
C ASN A 60 -0.40 14.39 8.22
N LEU A 61 -1.25 13.37 8.03
CA LEU A 61 -2.53 13.56 7.33
C LEU A 61 -3.47 14.46 8.12
N LYS A 62 -3.44 14.42 9.46
CA LYS A 62 -4.21 15.34 10.29
C LYS A 62 -3.84 16.80 9.98
N GLU A 63 -2.55 17.13 10.04
CA GLU A 63 -2.04 18.47 9.75
C GLU A 63 -2.43 18.95 8.33
N GLN A 64 -2.33 18.06 7.34
CA GLN A 64 -2.74 18.34 5.96
C GLN A 64 -4.25 18.58 5.81
N TRP A 65 -5.08 17.83 6.53
CA TRP A 65 -6.52 18.02 6.51
C TRP A 65 -6.92 19.34 7.15
N GLU A 66 -6.30 19.69 8.28
CA GLU A 66 -6.54 20.96 8.97
C GLU A 66 -6.17 22.17 8.09
N ASP A 67 -5.00 22.14 7.44
CA ASP A 67 -4.57 23.18 6.50
C ASP A 67 -5.52 23.30 5.30
N ARG A 68 -5.88 22.19 4.67
CA ARG A 68 -6.79 22.19 3.51
C ARG A 68 -8.19 22.65 3.87
N ALA A 69 -8.72 22.22 5.00
CA ALA A 69 -10.04 22.66 5.47
C ALA A 69 -10.06 24.17 5.71
N SER A 70 -9.01 24.70 6.33
CA SER A 70 -8.84 26.16 6.53
C SER A 70 -8.84 26.91 5.19
N LYS A 71 -8.09 26.43 4.19
CA LYS A 71 -8.06 27.01 2.84
C LYS A 71 -9.41 26.95 2.12
N PHE A 72 -10.24 25.96 2.45
CA PHE A 72 -11.63 25.84 1.97
C PHE A 72 -12.63 26.70 2.76
N GLY A 73 -12.19 27.45 3.78
CA GLY A 73 -13.05 28.24 4.64
C GLY A 73 -13.94 27.41 5.59
N ILE A 74 -13.53 26.18 5.88
CA ILE A 74 -14.26 25.26 6.78
C ILE A 74 -13.56 25.27 8.13
N SER A 75 -14.18 25.89 9.13
CA SER A 75 -13.66 26.00 10.51
C SER A 75 -14.30 25.00 11.48
N ASN A 76 -15.50 24.52 11.19
CA ASN A 76 -16.27 23.65 12.10
C ASN A 76 -15.99 22.17 11.86
N ILE A 77 -14.70 21.78 11.88
CA ILE A 77 -14.29 20.39 11.80
C ILE A 77 -13.32 20.02 12.92
N THR A 78 -13.40 18.77 13.37
CA THR A 78 -12.42 18.17 14.27
C THR A 78 -11.69 17.07 13.52
N VAL A 79 -10.35 17.10 13.47
CA VAL A 79 -9.54 16.07 12.81
C VAL A 79 -8.80 15.25 13.85
N LEU A 80 -9.03 13.95 13.89
CA LEU A 80 -8.41 13.02 14.85
C LEU A 80 -7.74 11.84 14.14
N VAL A 81 -6.69 11.31 14.78
CA VAL A 81 -6.04 10.08 14.31
C VAL A 81 -6.85 8.87 14.76
N ILE A 82 -6.97 7.85 13.90
CA ILE A 82 -7.79 6.65 14.13
C ILE A 82 -7.49 5.94 15.46
N ASN A 83 -6.22 5.92 15.89
CA ASN A 83 -5.83 5.36 17.18
C ASN A 83 -6.48 6.08 18.38
N THR A 84 -6.74 7.38 18.23
CA THR A 84 -7.39 8.21 19.29
C THR A 84 -8.88 7.92 19.35
N VAL A 85 -9.50 7.65 18.21
CA VAL A 85 -10.96 7.48 18.07
C VAL A 85 -11.41 6.06 18.41
N ALA A 86 -10.63 5.04 18.06
CA ALA A 86 -11.03 3.63 18.14
C ALA A 86 -11.47 3.15 19.54
N ASN A 87 -11.08 3.89 20.61
CA ASN A 87 -11.37 3.55 21.99
C ASN A 87 -12.12 4.67 22.75
N ARG A 88 -12.77 5.60 22.03
CA ARG A 88 -13.49 6.72 22.63
C ARG A 88 -14.92 6.77 22.09
N GLU A 89 -15.89 6.95 22.99
CA GLU A 89 -17.24 7.31 22.56
C GLU A 89 -17.23 8.77 22.12
N ILE A 90 -17.64 9.01 20.88
CA ILE A 90 -17.71 10.35 20.27
C ILE A 90 -19.06 10.48 19.59
N GLU A 91 -19.66 11.64 19.69
CA GLU A 91 -20.88 12.01 18.96
C GLU A 91 -20.58 13.12 17.96
N THR A 92 -20.97 12.88 16.71
CA THR A 92 -20.81 13.81 15.59
C THR A 92 -22.00 13.69 14.63
N ASP A 93 -22.25 14.71 13.81
CA ASP A 93 -23.31 14.63 12.82
C ASP A 93 -22.81 14.00 11.52
N LEU A 94 -21.59 14.37 11.09
CA LEU A 94 -20.92 13.78 9.93
C LEU A 94 -19.57 13.16 10.33
N LEU A 95 -19.43 11.88 10.10
CA LEU A 95 -18.16 11.14 10.23
C LEU A 95 -17.52 11.00 8.85
N VAL A 96 -16.32 11.54 8.68
CA VAL A 96 -15.48 11.33 7.47
C VAL A 96 -14.30 10.45 7.84
N ILE A 97 -14.07 9.37 7.11
CA ILE A 97 -12.93 8.46 7.37
C ILE A 97 -12.05 8.44 6.12
N ASP A 98 -10.89 9.08 6.22
CA ASP A 98 -9.88 9.02 5.17
C ASP A 98 -9.08 7.72 5.26
N GLU A 99 -8.75 7.14 4.10
CA GLU A 99 -8.18 5.79 3.97
C GLU A 99 -8.99 4.74 4.76
N ILE A 100 -10.32 4.74 4.54
CA ILE A 100 -11.29 3.90 5.28
C ILE A 100 -10.93 2.41 5.27
N HIS A 101 -10.18 1.91 4.27
CA HIS A 101 -9.68 0.54 4.23
C HIS A 101 -8.87 0.14 5.48
N THR A 102 -8.28 1.11 6.19
CA THR A 102 -7.56 0.88 7.45
C THR A 102 -8.51 0.46 8.58
N SER A 103 -9.77 0.92 8.54
CA SER A 103 -10.80 0.61 9.53
C SER A 103 -11.25 -0.87 9.48
N ALA A 104 -10.90 -1.61 8.43
CA ALA A 104 -11.12 -3.06 8.36
C ALA A 104 -10.22 -3.87 9.30
N ALA A 105 -9.14 -3.27 9.83
CA ALA A 105 -8.30 -3.94 10.83
C ALA A 105 -9.08 -4.13 12.13
N THR A 106 -8.94 -5.30 12.76
CA THR A 106 -9.70 -5.68 13.96
C THR A 106 -9.63 -4.64 15.08
N GLN A 107 -8.46 -4.01 15.26
CA GLN A 107 -8.25 -2.97 16.27
C GLN A 107 -8.97 -1.65 15.96
N PHE A 108 -9.36 -1.39 14.70
CA PHE A 108 -9.99 -0.13 14.26
C PHE A 108 -11.45 -0.30 13.83
N SER A 109 -11.92 -1.52 13.57
CA SER A 109 -13.32 -1.77 13.21
C SER A 109 -14.32 -1.34 14.26
N ASN A 110 -13.84 -1.15 15.50
CA ASN A 110 -14.65 -0.64 16.60
C ASN A 110 -15.15 0.80 16.39
N ILE A 111 -14.51 1.57 15.50
CA ILE A 111 -14.91 2.97 15.20
C ILE A 111 -16.38 3.08 14.82
N PHE A 112 -16.90 2.10 14.05
CA PHE A 112 -18.31 2.07 13.63
C PHE A 112 -19.30 1.82 14.78
N LYS A 113 -18.80 1.45 15.97
CA LYS A 113 -19.62 1.19 17.17
C LYS A 113 -19.49 2.30 18.21
N VAL A 114 -18.28 2.87 18.37
CA VAL A 114 -17.98 3.87 19.40
C VAL A 114 -18.27 5.30 18.94
N VAL A 115 -18.31 5.55 17.61
CA VAL A 115 -18.70 6.86 17.08
C VAL A 115 -20.18 6.82 16.70
N ARG A 116 -20.98 7.72 17.31
CA ARG A 116 -22.39 7.95 16.91
C ARG A 116 -22.42 9.04 15.85
N TYR A 117 -22.99 8.75 14.69
CA TYR A 117 -23.06 9.67 13.56
C TYR A 117 -24.42 9.56 12.83
N LYS A 118 -24.80 10.63 12.12
CA LYS A 118 -25.98 10.67 11.25
C LYS A 118 -25.59 10.37 9.80
N LEU A 119 -24.46 10.91 9.36
CA LEU A 119 -23.92 10.79 8.01
C LEU A 119 -22.50 10.18 8.10
N ILE A 120 -22.13 9.39 7.08
CA ILE A 120 -20.78 8.84 6.99
C ILE A 120 -20.24 8.91 5.57
N LEU A 121 -19.01 9.38 5.44
CA LEU A 121 -18.26 9.43 4.20
C LEU A 121 -16.94 8.66 4.34
N GLY A 122 -16.77 7.57 3.61
CA GLY A 122 -15.53 6.86 3.48
C GLY A 122 -14.74 7.30 2.24
N LEU A 123 -13.44 7.45 2.37
CA LEU A 123 -12.52 7.76 1.27
C LEU A 123 -11.44 6.71 1.20
N THR A 124 -11.15 6.22 0.02
CA THR A 124 -10.01 5.32 -0.21
C THR A 124 -9.59 5.30 -1.67
N ALA A 125 -8.35 4.92 -1.95
CA ALA A 125 -7.92 4.64 -3.31
C ALA A 125 -8.30 3.23 -3.77
N THR A 126 -8.42 2.28 -2.83
CA THR A 126 -8.85 0.91 -3.06
C THR A 126 -9.54 0.39 -1.80
N LEU A 127 -10.64 -0.32 -1.95
CA LEU A 127 -11.35 -0.92 -0.83
C LEU A 127 -11.09 -2.43 -0.71
N HIS A 128 -10.88 -3.09 -1.84
CA HIS A 128 -10.72 -4.54 -1.88
C HIS A 128 -9.48 -5.01 -1.09
N ARG A 129 -9.67 -6.01 -0.23
CA ARG A 129 -8.63 -6.64 0.59
C ARG A 129 -8.63 -8.14 0.36
N LEU A 130 -7.43 -8.72 0.28
CA LEU A 130 -7.25 -10.16 0.09
C LEU A 130 -7.81 -10.99 1.27
N ASP A 131 -7.84 -10.41 2.48
CA ASP A 131 -8.38 -11.07 3.68
C ASP A 131 -9.90 -10.97 3.81
N GLY A 132 -10.60 -10.38 2.83
CA GLY A 132 -12.06 -10.25 2.81
C GLY A 132 -12.65 -9.29 3.84
N LYS A 133 -11.84 -8.65 4.69
CA LYS A 133 -12.30 -7.77 5.78
C LYS A 133 -12.94 -6.47 5.30
N HIS A 134 -12.79 -6.11 4.01
CA HIS A 134 -13.50 -4.96 3.42
C HIS A 134 -15.03 -5.07 3.56
N LYS A 135 -15.58 -6.28 3.65
CA LYS A 135 -17.01 -6.52 3.88
C LYS A 135 -17.53 -5.88 5.18
N ILE A 136 -16.65 -5.68 6.17
CA ILE A 136 -17.03 -4.98 7.41
C ILE A 136 -17.31 -3.50 7.09
N ILE A 137 -16.50 -2.89 6.23
CA ILE A 137 -16.67 -1.49 5.83
C ILE A 137 -17.94 -1.36 5.00
N GLU A 138 -18.15 -2.22 4.01
CA GLU A 138 -19.32 -2.18 3.12
C GLU A 138 -20.64 -2.27 3.87
N LYS A 139 -20.65 -2.95 5.02
CA LYS A 139 -21.84 -3.04 5.89
C LYS A 139 -22.24 -1.68 6.47
N TYR A 140 -21.28 -0.81 6.81
CA TYR A 140 -21.54 0.48 7.46
C TYR A 140 -21.43 1.65 6.48
N CYS A 141 -20.63 1.50 5.44
CA CYS A 141 -20.29 2.55 4.48
C CYS A 141 -20.14 1.93 3.07
N PRO A 142 -21.25 1.59 2.39
CA PRO A 142 -21.22 0.94 1.08
C PRO A 142 -20.55 1.82 0.02
N VAL A 143 -19.99 1.22 -1.03
CA VAL A 143 -19.44 1.96 -2.16
C VAL A 143 -20.58 2.65 -2.93
N VAL A 144 -20.49 3.95 -3.10
CA VAL A 144 -21.49 4.76 -3.83
C VAL A 144 -20.96 5.31 -5.14
N ASP A 145 -19.64 5.46 -5.25
CA ASP A 145 -19.00 5.84 -6.52
C ASP A 145 -17.54 5.40 -6.54
N GLU A 146 -17.06 5.15 -7.76
CA GLU A 146 -15.67 4.77 -8.03
C GLU A 146 -15.16 5.54 -9.25
N ILE A 147 -13.99 6.12 -9.12
CA ILE A 147 -13.18 6.63 -10.23
C ILE A 147 -12.06 5.62 -10.46
N THR A 148 -12.00 5.06 -11.66
CA THR A 148 -10.92 4.13 -12.01
C THR A 148 -9.66 4.87 -12.46
N LEU A 149 -8.52 4.18 -12.42
CA LEU A 149 -7.25 4.71 -12.97
C LEU A 149 -7.39 5.01 -14.45
N ILE A 150 -8.09 4.16 -15.20
CA ILE A 150 -8.35 4.33 -16.63
C ILE A 150 -9.17 5.60 -16.87
N GLU A 151 -10.28 5.79 -16.13
CA GLU A 151 -11.10 7.00 -16.21
C GLU A 151 -10.25 8.26 -15.94
N ALA A 152 -9.43 8.24 -14.89
CA ALA A 152 -8.60 9.37 -14.50
C ALA A 152 -7.52 9.69 -15.55
N SER A 153 -6.89 8.68 -16.15
CA SER A 153 -5.89 8.84 -17.21
C SER A 153 -6.54 9.33 -18.51
N THR A 154 -7.65 8.73 -18.94
CA THR A 154 -8.37 9.11 -20.18
C THR A 154 -8.85 10.56 -20.12
N ASN A 155 -9.22 11.05 -18.94
CA ASN A 155 -9.64 12.45 -18.75
C ASN A 155 -8.49 13.40 -18.42
N ASN A 156 -7.25 12.92 -18.42
CA ASN A 156 -6.04 13.72 -18.18
C ASN A 156 -6.02 14.41 -16.79
N TRP A 157 -6.57 13.74 -15.76
CA TRP A 157 -6.51 14.21 -14.37
C TRP A 157 -5.23 13.80 -13.65
N LEU A 158 -4.51 12.83 -14.22
CA LEU A 158 -3.22 12.35 -13.78
C LEU A 158 -2.15 12.70 -14.82
N SER A 159 -0.89 12.73 -14.40
CA SER A 159 0.23 12.84 -15.34
C SER A 159 0.35 11.57 -16.16
N GLU A 160 0.82 11.70 -17.38
CA GLU A 160 1.23 10.54 -18.19
C GLU A 160 2.36 9.80 -17.46
N TYR A 161 2.34 8.48 -17.53
CA TYR A 161 3.38 7.67 -16.91
C TYR A 161 3.62 6.37 -17.66
N THR A 162 4.83 5.86 -17.52
CA THR A 162 5.18 4.50 -17.92
C THR A 162 5.57 3.71 -16.68
N GLU A 163 4.94 2.56 -16.48
CA GLU A 163 5.27 1.65 -15.40
C GLU A 163 5.99 0.44 -15.94
N TYR A 164 7.17 0.17 -15.40
CA TYR A 164 8.03 -0.95 -15.80
C TYR A 164 8.06 -2.01 -14.70
N LEU A 165 7.93 -3.26 -15.10
CA LEU A 165 8.35 -4.41 -14.31
C LEU A 165 9.74 -4.82 -14.79
N VAL A 166 10.76 -4.51 -14.01
CA VAL A 166 12.16 -4.86 -14.29
C VAL A 166 12.44 -6.24 -13.68
N LEU A 167 12.55 -7.25 -14.53
CA LEU A 167 12.87 -8.62 -14.11
C LEU A 167 14.40 -8.81 -14.02
N LEU A 168 14.85 -9.22 -12.84
CA LEU A 168 16.25 -9.53 -12.58
C LEU A 168 16.48 -11.03 -12.51
N ASP A 169 17.35 -11.53 -13.35
CA ASP A 169 17.93 -12.86 -13.18
C ASP A 169 19.15 -12.78 -12.26
N VAL A 170 19.26 -13.72 -11.32
CA VAL A 170 20.30 -13.72 -10.29
C VAL A 170 20.98 -15.09 -10.21
N ASP A 171 22.33 -15.10 -10.11
CA ASP A 171 23.13 -16.34 -10.15
C ASP A 171 22.87 -17.24 -8.94
N ASN A 172 22.57 -16.66 -7.78
CA ASN A 172 22.34 -17.38 -6.54
C ASN A 172 20.86 -17.75 -6.29
N ILE A 173 20.03 -17.84 -7.32
CA ILE A 173 18.60 -18.22 -7.22
C ILE A 173 18.39 -19.58 -6.54
N HIS A 174 19.42 -20.47 -6.58
CA HIS A 174 19.38 -21.76 -5.90
C HIS A 174 19.18 -21.64 -4.38
N ASP A 175 19.67 -20.57 -3.74
CA ASP A 175 19.47 -20.31 -2.30
C ASP A 175 18.00 -20.04 -1.99
N TYR A 176 17.36 -19.25 -2.85
CA TYR A 176 15.91 -19.04 -2.77
C TYR A 176 15.14 -20.35 -2.96
N ASN A 177 15.50 -21.14 -3.97
CA ASN A 177 14.83 -22.39 -4.30
C ASN A 177 14.95 -23.42 -3.18
N LYS A 178 16.10 -23.49 -2.48
CA LYS A 178 16.28 -24.32 -1.30
C LYS A 178 15.35 -23.90 -0.15
N ALA A 179 15.28 -22.60 0.14
CA ALA A 179 14.37 -22.06 1.14
C ALA A 179 12.89 -22.27 0.75
N ASN A 180 12.59 -22.13 -0.55
CA ASN A 180 11.26 -22.34 -1.11
C ASN A 180 10.80 -23.80 -0.97
N SER A 181 11.65 -24.76 -1.29
CA SER A 181 11.37 -26.20 -1.11
C SER A 181 11.14 -26.54 0.36
N SER A 182 11.96 -26.01 1.27
CA SER A 182 11.80 -26.20 2.71
C SER A 182 10.48 -25.59 3.22
N PHE A 183 10.09 -24.44 2.69
CA PHE A 183 8.81 -23.80 3.01
C PHE A 183 7.62 -24.70 2.63
N PHE A 184 7.61 -25.22 1.39
CA PHE A 184 6.49 -26.06 0.95
C PHE A 184 6.44 -27.37 1.67
N LYS A 185 7.56 -28.04 1.91
CA LYS A 185 7.62 -29.28 2.70
C LYS A 185 7.03 -29.10 4.10
N ALA A 186 7.39 -27.99 4.77
CA ALA A 186 6.83 -27.70 6.10
C ALA A 186 5.35 -27.30 6.03
N PHE A 187 4.94 -26.63 4.96
CA PHE A 187 3.56 -26.17 4.78
C PHE A 187 2.60 -27.31 4.42
N GLU A 188 3.05 -28.27 3.63
CA GLU A 188 2.32 -29.50 3.28
C GLU A 188 1.94 -30.30 4.53
N PHE A 189 2.83 -30.36 5.54
CA PHE A 189 2.53 -31.02 6.83
C PHE A 189 1.27 -30.47 7.49
N PHE A 190 0.92 -29.22 7.25
CA PHE A 190 -0.27 -28.55 7.77
C PHE A 190 -1.42 -28.46 6.75
N GLY A 191 -1.38 -29.26 5.68
CA GLY A 191 -2.40 -29.23 4.64
C GLY A 191 -2.54 -27.88 3.93
N PHE A 192 -1.46 -27.11 3.85
CA PHE A 192 -1.43 -25.76 3.26
C PHE A 192 -2.36 -24.74 3.92
N ASP A 193 -2.69 -24.93 5.20
CA ASP A 193 -3.48 -23.96 5.97
C ASP A 193 -2.57 -22.87 6.58
N PHE A 194 -2.50 -21.74 5.89
CA PHE A 194 -1.66 -20.60 6.32
C PHE A 194 -2.13 -20.01 7.66
N ASN A 195 -3.44 -19.90 7.87
CA ASN A 195 -3.98 -19.32 9.09
C ASN A 195 -3.68 -20.20 10.30
N LEU A 196 -3.78 -21.52 10.12
CA LEU A 196 -3.42 -22.50 11.13
C LEU A 196 -1.95 -22.32 11.55
N VAL A 197 -1.02 -22.34 10.57
CA VAL A 197 0.42 -22.20 10.87
C VAL A 197 0.74 -20.86 11.52
N MET A 198 0.12 -19.77 11.07
CA MET A 198 0.29 -18.46 11.66
C MET A 198 -0.23 -18.39 13.11
N SER A 199 -1.30 -19.12 13.44
CA SER A 199 -1.78 -19.23 14.82
C SER A 199 -0.76 -19.89 15.74
N PHE A 200 0.06 -20.81 15.23
CA PHE A 200 1.14 -21.48 15.97
C PHE A 200 2.36 -20.60 16.22
N LEU A 201 2.50 -19.51 15.48
CA LEU A 201 3.58 -18.54 15.60
C LEU A 201 3.19 -17.30 16.44
N GLY A 202 1.92 -17.17 16.77
CA GLY A 202 1.37 -16.07 17.57
C GLY A 202 1.72 -16.18 19.07
N LYS A 203 1.15 -15.26 19.86
CA LYS A 203 1.37 -15.19 21.32
C LYS A 203 0.99 -16.50 22.04
N ASP A 204 -0.12 -17.11 21.64
CA ASP A 204 -0.62 -18.36 22.21
C ASP A 204 -0.19 -19.59 21.41
N GLY A 205 0.89 -19.45 20.63
CA GLY A 205 1.31 -20.44 19.63
C GLY A 205 1.63 -21.82 20.19
N PHE A 206 2.15 -21.89 21.41
CA PHE A 206 2.43 -23.17 22.06
C PHE A 206 1.14 -23.89 22.44
N GLU A 207 0.18 -23.21 23.04
CA GLU A 207 -1.12 -23.79 23.40
C GLU A 207 -1.91 -24.19 22.15
N ASN A 208 -1.86 -23.39 21.11
CA ASN A 208 -2.48 -23.73 19.81
C ASN A 208 -1.88 -25.00 19.19
N ARG A 209 -0.55 -25.20 19.28
CA ARG A 209 0.11 -26.45 18.83
C ARG A 209 -0.31 -27.65 19.65
N LYS A 210 -0.42 -27.50 20.99
CA LYS A 210 -0.93 -28.57 21.87
C LYS A 210 -2.38 -28.95 21.51
N ALA A 211 -3.26 -27.96 21.39
CA ALA A 211 -4.66 -28.19 21.02
C ALA A 211 -4.78 -28.89 19.67
N TYR A 212 -4.03 -28.44 18.66
CA TYR A 212 -3.97 -29.09 17.37
C TYR A 212 -3.46 -30.54 17.47
N THR A 213 -2.37 -30.78 18.21
CA THR A 213 -1.82 -32.10 18.45
C THR A 213 -2.85 -33.03 19.11
N THR A 214 -3.55 -32.55 20.12
CA THR A 214 -4.61 -33.32 20.82
C THR A 214 -5.75 -33.71 19.89
N LYS A 215 -6.10 -32.81 18.94
CA LYS A 215 -7.16 -33.08 17.96
C LYS A 215 -6.71 -34.06 16.87
N MET A 216 -5.45 -33.98 16.40
CA MET A 216 -4.98 -34.70 15.22
C MET A 216 -4.30 -36.04 15.56
N CYS A 217 -3.66 -36.15 16.73
CA CYS A 217 -2.97 -37.36 17.16
C CYS A 217 -3.98 -38.40 17.70
N LYS A 218 -4.22 -39.44 16.90
CA LYS A 218 -5.16 -40.52 17.26
C LYS A 218 -4.60 -41.45 18.33
N ASP A 219 -3.28 -41.69 18.30
CA ASP A 219 -2.58 -42.55 19.27
C ASP A 219 -1.99 -41.68 20.39
N LYS A 220 -2.61 -41.73 21.55
CA LYS A 220 -2.19 -40.95 22.73
C LYS A 220 -0.77 -41.30 23.24
N THR A 221 -0.26 -42.49 22.97
CA THR A 221 1.09 -42.88 23.35
C THR A 221 2.16 -42.13 22.57
N ARG A 222 1.81 -41.67 21.34
CA ARG A 222 2.68 -40.91 20.44
C ARG A 222 2.44 -39.39 20.50
N TRP A 223 1.69 -38.88 21.45
CA TRP A 223 1.30 -37.49 21.53
C TRP A 223 2.53 -36.56 21.58
N ASN A 224 3.55 -36.90 22.39
CA ASN A 224 4.78 -36.10 22.50
C ASN A 224 5.58 -36.07 21.20
N GLU A 225 5.69 -37.21 20.50
CA GLU A 225 6.34 -37.26 19.18
C GLU A 225 5.62 -36.39 18.17
N TYR A 226 4.29 -36.45 18.16
CA TYR A 226 3.48 -35.65 17.25
C TYR A 226 3.59 -34.14 17.58
N LEU A 227 3.55 -33.76 18.84
CA LEU A 227 3.78 -32.36 19.26
C LEU A 227 5.16 -31.87 18.85
N GLN A 228 6.18 -32.70 18.96
CA GLN A 228 7.52 -32.37 18.49
C GLN A 228 7.53 -32.18 16.96
N ALA A 229 6.87 -33.04 16.19
CA ALA A 229 6.76 -32.92 14.74
C ALA A 229 6.01 -31.63 14.35
N VAL A 230 4.88 -31.31 14.98
CA VAL A 230 4.16 -30.05 14.81
C VAL A 230 5.05 -28.85 15.08
N THR A 231 5.80 -28.88 16.17
CA THR A 231 6.68 -27.77 16.56
C THR A 231 7.84 -27.61 15.57
N THR A 232 8.48 -28.72 15.18
CA THR A 232 9.59 -28.71 14.21
C THR A 232 9.14 -28.17 12.87
N ASN A 233 8.01 -28.64 12.32
CA ASN A 233 7.49 -28.14 11.03
C ASN A 233 7.03 -26.68 11.14
N THR A 234 6.48 -26.24 12.27
CA THR A 234 6.16 -24.82 12.50
C THR A 234 7.40 -23.95 12.43
N MET A 235 8.50 -24.36 13.08
CA MET A 235 9.74 -23.61 13.09
C MET A 235 10.44 -23.65 11.71
N ALA A 236 10.42 -24.81 11.03
CA ALA A 236 10.92 -24.94 9.68
C ALA A 236 10.17 -24.00 8.69
N PHE A 237 8.85 -23.95 8.78
CA PHE A 237 8.02 -23.03 8.02
C PHE A 237 8.42 -21.57 8.28
N LYS A 238 8.52 -21.16 9.55
CA LYS A 238 8.92 -19.79 9.93
C LYS A 238 10.30 -19.43 9.37
N THR A 239 11.28 -20.31 9.56
CA THR A 239 12.65 -20.09 9.09
C THR A 239 12.69 -19.97 7.57
N ALA A 240 12.08 -20.88 6.86
CA ALA A 240 12.03 -20.88 5.39
C ALA A 240 11.30 -19.65 4.85
N MET A 241 10.16 -19.28 5.44
CA MET A 241 9.43 -18.04 5.10
C MET A 241 10.32 -16.81 5.28
N THR A 242 11.07 -16.73 6.37
CA THR A 242 11.98 -15.63 6.67
C THR A 242 13.14 -15.59 5.69
N SER A 243 13.75 -16.74 5.37
CA SER A 243 14.87 -16.87 4.42
C SER A 243 14.47 -16.42 3.02
N ARG A 244 13.31 -16.89 2.51
CA ARG A 244 12.75 -16.44 1.22
C ARG A 244 12.58 -14.94 1.17
N LYS A 245 11.97 -14.37 2.21
CA LYS A 245 11.72 -12.93 2.32
C LYS A 245 13.01 -12.12 2.42
N ASN A 246 13.99 -12.62 3.17
CA ASN A 246 15.29 -11.97 3.30
C ASN A 246 16.06 -11.99 1.98
N PHE A 247 16.02 -13.09 1.25
CA PHE A 247 16.63 -13.17 -0.08
C PHE A 247 16.09 -12.07 -1.00
N ILE A 248 14.77 -12.00 -1.12
CA ILE A 248 14.09 -11.00 -1.97
C ILE A 248 14.40 -9.56 -1.51
N ASN A 249 14.31 -9.29 -0.20
CA ASN A 249 14.36 -7.94 0.33
C ASN A 249 15.77 -7.38 0.56
N ASN A 250 16.81 -8.21 0.46
CA ASN A 250 18.20 -7.78 0.74
C ASN A 250 19.14 -8.04 -0.43
N HIS A 251 18.64 -8.43 -1.59
CA HIS A 251 19.47 -8.77 -2.73
C HIS A 251 20.22 -7.55 -3.27
N SER A 252 21.57 -7.64 -3.36
CA SER A 252 22.45 -6.52 -3.77
C SER A 252 22.14 -6.01 -5.17
N LYS A 253 21.81 -6.92 -6.09
CA LYS A 253 21.48 -6.57 -7.48
C LYS A 253 20.35 -5.56 -7.61
N LYS A 254 19.36 -5.57 -6.71
CA LYS A 254 18.32 -4.53 -6.68
C LYS A 254 18.87 -3.16 -6.37
N ILE A 255 19.88 -3.08 -5.49
CA ILE A 255 20.54 -1.82 -5.14
C ILE A 255 21.35 -1.31 -6.32
N GLU A 256 22.07 -2.20 -7.02
CA GLU A 256 22.86 -1.88 -8.21
C GLU A 256 21.96 -1.30 -9.32
N ILE A 257 20.84 -1.97 -9.60
CA ILE A 257 19.85 -1.51 -10.59
C ILE A 257 19.21 -0.18 -10.17
N ALA A 258 18.88 0.00 -8.90
CA ALA A 258 18.35 1.28 -8.43
C ALA A 258 19.36 2.42 -8.63
N LYS A 259 20.63 2.21 -8.32
CA LYS A 259 21.71 3.17 -8.57
C LYS A 259 21.85 3.48 -10.05
N LEU A 260 21.83 2.45 -10.90
CA LEU A 260 21.90 2.62 -12.35
C LEU A 260 20.75 3.50 -12.87
N ILE A 261 19.52 3.29 -12.40
CA ILE A 261 18.38 4.12 -12.77
C ILE A 261 18.59 5.57 -12.31
N ILE A 262 19.03 5.78 -11.06
CA ILE A 262 19.29 7.11 -10.48
C ILE A 262 20.35 7.86 -11.29
N GLU A 263 21.46 7.21 -11.62
CA GLU A 263 22.56 7.79 -12.39
C GLU A 263 22.12 8.22 -13.80
N ASN A 264 21.18 7.49 -14.41
CA ASN A 264 20.64 7.80 -15.75
C ASN A 264 19.40 8.72 -15.71
N ARG A 265 19.00 9.23 -14.54
CA ARG A 265 17.90 10.19 -14.36
C ARG A 265 18.33 11.39 -13.49
N PRO A 266 19.46 12.07 -13.82
CA PRO A 266 20.06 13.10 -12.96
C PRO A 266 19.17 14.33 -12.74
N PHE A 267 18.25 14.60 -13.66
CA PHE A 267 17.31 15.72 -13.60
C PHE A 267 15.93 15.32 -13.03
N SER A 268 15.78 14.08 -12.60
CA SER A 268 14.52 13.60 -12.03
C SER A 268 14.47 13.81 -10.52
N LYS A 269 13.24 14.01 -10.03
CA LYS A 269 12.92 14.00 -8.61
C LYS A 269 12.45 12.60 -8.24
N ILE A 270 13.32 11.84 -7.59
CA ILE A 270 13.22 10.39 -7.45
C ILE A 270 12.85 10.00 -6.03
N ILE A 271 11.86 9.11 -5.90
CA ILE A 271 11.59 8.42 -4.63
C ILE A 271 11.91 6.94 -4.79
N THR A 272 12.71 6.38 -3.88
CA THR A 272 12.88 4.93 -3.80
C THR A 272 12.08 4.34 -2.65
N PHE A 273 11.52 3.16 -2.84
CA PHE A 273 10.78 2.43 -1.82
C PHE A 273 11.40 1.06 -1.57
N SER A 274 11.90 0.86 -0.36
CA SER A 274 12.47 -0.42 0.08
C SER A 274 11.68 -1.03 1.24
N ASN A 275 11.84 -2.33 1.48
CA ASN A 275 11.21 -3.01 2.60
C ASN A 275 11.99 -2.89 3.91
N ASN A 276 13.24 -2.45 3.86
CA ASN A 276 14.07 -2.27 5.04
C ASN A 276 15.01 -1.04 4.92
N ILE A 277 15.45 -0.55 6.05
CA ILE A 277 16.28 0.65 6.15
C ILE A 277 17.68 0.43 5.58
N LYS A 278 18.27 -0.76 5.78
CA LYS A 278 19.63 -1.08 5.28
C LYS A 278 19.70 -0.98 3.75
N MET A 279 18.66 -1.43 3.05
CA MET A 279 18.58 -1.30 1.59
C MET A 279 18.45 0.18 1.18
N ALA A 280 17.63 0.97 1.88
CA ALA A 280 17.51 2.40 1.64
C ALA A 280 18.84 3.13 1.84
N GLU A 281 19.57 2.81 2.91
CA GLU A 281 20.89 3.36 3.20
C GLU A 281 21.95 2.96 2.16
N ALA A 282 21.89 1.72 1.67
CA ALA A 282 22.85 1.18 0.69
C ALA A 282 22.71 1.80 -0.72
N ILE A 283 21.54 2.34 -1.05
CA ILE A 283 21.35 3.11 -2.30
C ILE A 283 22.16 4.40 -2.26
N GLY A 284 22.26 5.05 -1.10
CA GLY A 284 22.93 6.33 -0.90
C GLY A 284 21.96 7.52 -0.95
N GLY A 285 22.39 8.66 -0.38
CA GLY A 285 21.56 9.86 -0.25
C GLY A 285 20.63 9.85 0.98
N PRO A 286 19.76 10.87 1.12
CA PRO A 286 18.87 11.01 2.27
C PRO A 286 17.92 9.84 2.44
N VAL A 287 17.79 9.33 3.69
CA VAL A 287 16.88 8.24 4.04
C VAL A 287 15.78 8.75 4.97
N TYR A 288 14.53 8.58 4.56
CA TYR A 288 13.36 8.87 5.37
C TYR A 288 12.77 7.59 5.96
N SER A 289 12.90 7.41 7.26
CA SER A 289 12.55 6.15 7.91
C SER A 289 11.72 6.33 9.18
N GLY A 290 11.14 5.23 9.68
CA GLY A 290 10.41 5.21 10.95
C GLY A 290 11.31 5.39 12.20
N LYS A 291 12.63 5.31 12.05
CA LYS A 291 13.60 5.54 13.14
C LYS A 291 13.90 7.03 13.35
N ASP A 292 13.59 7.87 12.36
CA ASP A 292 13.87 9.29 12.46
C ASP A 292 12.95 9.98 13.46
N THR A 293 13.50 10.92 14.22
CA THR A 293 12.67 11.83 15.01
C THR A 293 11.74 12.63 14.09
N LYS A 294 10.61 13.09 14.62
CA LYS A 294 9.66 13.91 13.83
C LYS A 294 10.35 15.13 13.21
N LYS A 295 11.26 15.81 13.97
CA LYS A 295 12.00 16.97 13.50
C LYS A 295 12.92 16.63 12.33
N LYS A 296 13.76 15.58 12.46
CA LYS A 296 14.67 15.14 11.39
C LYS A 296 13.91 14.72 10.14
N GLY A 297 12.83 13.92 10.32
CA GLY A 297 12.01 13.48 9.19
C GLY A 297 11.36 14.66 8.45
N ARG A 298 10.92 15.71 9.16
CA ARG A 298 10.37 16.92 8.54
C ARG A 298 11.44 17.66 7.75
N MET A 299 12.62 17.87 8.31
CA MET A 299 13.73 18.53 7.61
C MET A 299 14.08 17.82 6.30
N ILE A 300 14.24 16.48 6.32
CA ILE A 300 14.55 15.70 5.11
C ILE A 300 13.46 15.89 4.03
N LEU A 301 12.19 15.93 4.42
CA LEU A 301 11.09 16.14 3.47
C LEU A 301 11.07 17.55 2.91
N GLU A 302 11.24 18.58 3.76
CA GLU A 302 11.26 19.99 3.38
C GLU A 302 12.43 20.28 2.44
N GLU A 303 13.63 19.76 2.74
CA GLU A 303 14.80 19.87 1.86
C GLU A 303 14.53 19.22 0.50
N PHE A 304 13.98 18.00 0.49
CA PHE A 304 13.66 17.31 -0.76
C PHE A 304 12.53 18.01 -1.53
N GLU A 305 11.56 18.60 -0.85
CA GLU A 305 10.45 19.32 -1.47
C GLU A 305 10.91 20.57 -2.22
N GLN A 306 11.94 21.26 -1.69
CA GLN A 306 12.53 22.46 -2.31
C GLN A 306 13.45 22.16 -3.51
N CYS A 307 13.93 20.92 -3.64
CA CYS A 307 14.77 20.52 -4.76
C CYS A 307 13.96 20.32 -6.04
N GLU A 308 14.48 20.76 -7.17
CA GLU A 308 13.91 20.46 -8.50
C GLU A 308 14.21 19.02 -8.93
N SER A 309 15.38 18.50 -8.55
CA SER A 309 15.82 17.12 -8.80
C SER A 309 16.51 16.55 -7.57
N GLY A 310 16.68 15.24 -7.51
CA GLY A 310 17.36 14.56 -6.43
C GLY A 310 16.68 13.28 -6.00
N VAL A 311 17.20 12.62 -4.98
CA VAL A 311 16.72 11.31 -4.51
C VAL A 311 16.38 11.36 -3.05
N ILE A 312 15.24 10.77 -2.68
CA ILE A 312 14.90 10.42 -1.30
C ILE A 312 14.63 8.92 -1.20
N ASN A 313 15.31 8.26 -0.29
CA ASN A 313 15.14 6.83 -0.06
C ASN A 313 14.16 6.60 1.09
N SER A 314 13.12 5.81 0.86
CA SER A 314 12.10 5.53 1.88
C SER A 314 12.05 4.06 2.26
N SER A 315 11.98 3.81 3.57
CA SER A 315 11.63 2.51 4.10
C SER A 315 10.31 2.58 4.85
N LYS A 316 9.21 2.15 4.20
CA LYS A 316 7.85 2.01 4.74
C LYS A 316 7.11 3.30 5.14
N LYS A 317 7.78 4.41 5.40
CA LYS A 317 7.17 5.59 6.04
C LYS A 317 6.49 6.56 5.07
N LEU A 318 7.06 6.76 3.86
CA LEU A 318 6.49 7.68 2.85
C LEU A 318 5.20 7.18 2.19
N ILE A 319 4.83 5.92 2.44
CA ILE A 319 3.64 5.31 1.82
C ILE A 319 2.36 5.99 2.31
N ALA A 320 2.35 6.50 3.54
CA ALA A 320 1.17 7.14 4.13
C ALA A 320 1.45 8.63 4.44
N GLY A 321 0.86 9.54 3.65
CA GLY A 321 0.60 10.89 4.09
C GLY A 321 1.59 12.01 3.75
N ALA A 322 2.74 11.78 3.09
CA ALA A 322 3.54 12.89 2.60
C ALA A 322 3.07 13.35 1.20
N ASP A 323 2.77 14.62 1.05
CA ASP A 323 2.38 15.25 -0.21
C ASP A 323 3.63 15.92 -0.81
N ILE A 324 4.38 15.20 -1.66
CA ILE A 324 5.62 15.70 -2.24
C ILE A 324 5.36 16.06 -3.70
N ALA A 325 5.56 17.34 -4.02
CA ALA A 325 5.40 17.85 -5.38
C ALA A 325 6.61 17.51 -6.28
N GLY A 326 6.38 17.47 -7.59
CA GLY A 326 7.42 17.35 -8.61
C GLY A 326 7.99 15.95 -8.82
N VAL A 327 7.62 14.94 -8.04
CA VAL A 327 8.11 13.56 -8.21
C VAL A 327 7.74 13.03 -9.58
N ASN A 328 8.73 12.64 -10.37
CA ASN A 328 8.55 12.11 -11.73
C ASN A 328 9.25 10.75 -11.95
N CYS A 329 9.95 10.23 -10.97
CA CYS A 329 10.51 8.88 -11.04
C CYS A 329 10.31 8.16 -9.70
N GLU A 330 9.80 6.94 -9.76
CA GLU A 330 9.68 6.05 -8.60
C GLU A 330 10.45 4.75 -8.84
N ILE A 331 11.17 4.29 -7.83
CA ILE A 331 11.90 3.02 -7.86
C ILE A 331 11.43 2.16 -6.70
N VAL A 332 10.75 1.07 -7.01
CA VAL A 332 10.17 0.16 -6.02
C VAL A 332 10.99 -1.11 -5.92
N LEU A 333 11.77 -1.25 -4.83
CA LEU A 333 12.62 -2.40 -4.57
C LEU A 333 11.94 -3.48 -3.72
N GLY A 334 10.80 -3.15 -3.12
CA GLY A 334 10.12 -4.05 -2.20
C GLY A 334 8.66 -4.25 -2.55
N GLN A 335 8.35 -5.35 -3.24
CA GLN A 335 6.98 -5.70 -3.60
C GLN A 335 6.22 -6.39 -2.47
N ASN A 336 4.91 -6.29 -2.50
CA ASN A 336 3.98 -7.12 -1.76
C ASN A 336 2.67 -7.30 -2.55
N SER A 337 1.82 -8.22 -2.12
CA SER A 337 0.56 -8.53 -2.81
C SER A 337 -0.57 -7.50 -2.59
N SER A 338 -0.31 -6.39 -1.91
CA SER A 338 -1.34 -5.38 -1.60
C SER A 338 -1.52 -4.38 -2.74
N SER A 339 -2.64 -4.46 -3.42
CA SER A 339 -3.05 -3.47 -4.44
C SER A 339 -3.14 -2.05 -3.86
N THR A 340 -3.62 -1.92 -2.62
CA THR A 340 -3.68 -0.63 -1.91
C THR A 340 -2.30 0.02 -1.81
N ARG A 341 -1.27 -0.75 -1.43
CA ARG A 341 0.09 -0.23 -1.35
C ARG A 341 0.63 0.16 -2.71
N ALA A 342 0.46 -0.69 -3.73
CA ALA A 342 0.89 -0.39 -5.09
C ALA A 342 0.22 0.90 -5.61
N THR A 343 -1.08 1.07 -5.40
CA THR A 343 -1.81 2.28 -5.78
C THR A 343 -1.32 3.53 -5.04
N GLN A 344 -1.01 3.41 -3.74
CA GLN A 344 -0.47 4.54 -2.97
C GLN A 344 0.92 4.95 -3.42
N LEU A 345 1.79 3.97 -3.74
CA LEU A 345 3.13 4.23 -4.28
C LEU A 345 3.00 4.93 -5.62
N ARG A 346 2.39 4.30 -6.61
CA ARG A 346 2.16 4.85 -7.95
C ARG A 346 1.59 6.27 -7.89
N GLY A 347 0.65 6.51 -7.00
CA GLY A 347 -0.02 7.80 -6.86
C GLY A 347 0.90 8.97 -6.47
N ARG A 348 2.16 8.75 -6.19
CA ARG A 348 3.14 9.80 -5.92
C ARG A 348 3.70 10.37 -7.23
N ALA A 349 4.11 9.51 -8.14
CA ALA A 349 4.66 9.92 -9.43
C ALA A 349 3.59 10.49 -10.38
N ILE A 350 2.37 9.94 -10.36
CA ILE A 350 1.34 10.25 -11.37
C ILE A 350 0.49 11.49 -11.07
N ARG A 351 0.82 12.27 -10.04
CA ARG A 351 0.11 13.53 -9.79
C ARG A 351 0.25 14.48 -10.96
N LYS A 352 -0.88 15.09 -11.34
CA LYS A 352 -0.90 16.09 -12.41
C LYS A 352 -0.19 17.36 -11.97
N GLU A 353 0.98 17.59 -12.53
CA GLU A 353 1.80 18.78 -12.37
C GLU A 353 2.40 19.16 -13.72
N GLY A 354 1.75 20.09 -14.40
CA GLY A 354 2.15 20.46 -15.77
C GLY A 354 2.05 19.31 -16.77
N ASN A 355 2.99 19.23 -17.69
CA ASN A 355 3.08 18.20 -18.74
C ASN A 355 4.21 17.19 -18.47
N LYS A 356 4.47 16.87 -17.18
CA LYS A 356 5.50 15.88 -16.87
C LYS A 356 5.06 14.48 -17.31
N HIS A 357 6.01 13.72 -17.84
CA HIS A 357 5.92 12.27 -17.95
C HIS A 357 6.62 11.63 -16.75
N SER A 358 6.01 10.61 -16.16
CA SER A 358 6.57 9.94 -14.99
C SER A 358 6.97 8.51 -15.30
N GLU A 359 8.02 8.01 -14.66
CA GLU A 359 8.48 6.64 -14.79
C GLU A 359 8.40 5.92 -13.45
N ILE A 360 7.92 4.68 -13.46
CA ILE A 360 7.83 3.84 -12.27
C ILE A 360 8.56 2.53 -12.56
N PHE A 361 9.63 2.26 -11.84
CA PHE A 361 10.43 1.05 -12.00
C PHE A 361 10.18 0.09 -10.83
N ASN A 362 9.49 -1.01 -11.08
CA ASN A 362 9.28 -2.07 -10.11
C ASN A 362 10.36 -3.13 -10.29
N ILE A 363 11.34 -3.18 -9.40
CA ILE A 363 12.47 -4.11 -9.49
C ILE A 363 12.11 -5.42 -8.79
N VAL A 364 12.07 -6.52 -9.55
CA VAL A 364 11.60 -7.83 -9.10
C VAL A 364 12.60 -8.91 -9.49
N ILE A 365 12.93 -9.79 -8.56
CA ILE A 365 13.75 -10.96 -8.85
C ILE A 365 12.89 -12.02 -9.53
N ASN A 366 13.28 -12.40 -10.76
CA ASN A 366 12.62 -13.44 -11.52
C ASN A 366 12.64 -14.78 -10.78
N ASP A 367 11.72 -15.69 -11.13
CA ASP A 367 11.60 -17.01 -10.52
C ASP A 367 11.46 -17.01 -8.98
N THR A 368 10.95 -15.90 -8.41
CA THR A 368 10.61 -15.81 -6.98
C THR A 368 9.13 -15.48 -6.77
N GLN A 369 8.69 -15.64 -5.54
CA GLN A 369 7.33 -15.24 -5.14
C GLN A 369 7.04 -13.74 -5.39
N GLU A 370 8.05 -12.92 -5.57
CA GLU A 370 7.90 -11.48 -5.79
C GLU A 370 7.16 -11.19 -7.10
N VAL A 371 7.36 -12.00 -8.14
CA VAL A 371 6.61 -11.92 -9.41
C VAL A 371 5.10 -12.08 -9.15
N SER A 372 4.72 -13.07 -8.33
CA SER A 372 3.31 -13.26 -7.97
C SER A 372 2.76 -12.12 -7.11
N TRP A 373 3.55 -11.56 -6.21
CA TRP A 373 3.15 -10.38 -5.43
C TRP A 373 2.89 -9.17 -6.33
N PHE A 374 3.81 -8.92 -7.27
CA PHE A 374 3.64 -7.85 -8.24
C PHE A 374 2.38 -8.07 -9.08
N SER A 375 2.22 -9.24 -9.71
CA SER A 375 1.07 -9.57 -10.55
C SER A 375 -0.26 -9.42 -9.79
N ASN A 376 -0.31 -9.85 -8.53
CA ASN A 376 -1.52 -9.73 -7.71
C ASN A 376 -1.86 -8.29 -7.33
N SER A 377 -0.86 -7.43 -7.16
CA SER A 377 -1.06 -6.03 -6.81
C SER A 377 -1.31 -5.10 -8.00
N HIS A 378 -1.06 -5.57 -9.25
CA HIS A 378 -1.13 -4.80 -10.49
C HIS A 378 -2.12 -5.37 -11.51
N LYS A 379 -3.15 -6.12 -11.07
CA LYS A 379 -4.13 -6.79 -11.95
C LYS A 379 -4.87 -5.83 -12.88
N ASP A 380 -5.13 -4.61 -12.40
CA ASP A 380 -5.96 -3.62 -13.08
C ASP A 380 -5.12 -2.45 -13.61
N THR A 381 -3.83 -2.70 -13.91
CA THR A 381 -2.92 -1.66 -14.40
C THR A 381 -2.10 -2.15 -15.58
N ASN A 382 -1.79 -1.22 -16.49
CA ASN A 382 -0.89 -1.51 -17.60
C ASN A 382 0.55 -1.27 -17.17
N PHE A 383 1.43 -2.19 -17.50
CA PHE A 383 2.87 -2.08 -17.27
C PHE A 383 3.63 -2.78 -18.41
N VAL A 384 4.87 -2.37 -18.60
CA VAL A 384 5.79 -2.95 -19.57
C VAL A 384 6.78 -3.85 -18.84
N VAL A 385 6.90 -5.11 -19.28
CA VAL A 385 7.88 -6.05 -18.72
C VAL A 385 9.20 -5.91 -19.48
N ILE A 386 10.29 -5.69 -18.78
CA ILE A 386 11.64 -5.58 -19.33
C ILE A 386 12.63 -6.37 -18.47
N ASP A 387 13.69 -6.87 -19.11
CA ASP A 387 14.87 -7.41 -18.45
C ASP A 387 15.95 -6.34 -18.29
N GLU A 388 17.12 -6.73 -17.80
CA GLU A 388 18.23 -5.79 -17.56
C GLU A 388 18.79 -5.18 -18.84
N GLU A 389 18.84 -5.95 -19.94
CA GLU A 389 19.32 -5.44 -21.23
C GLU A 389 18.39 -4.35 -21.78
N ASN A 390 17.08 -4.62 -21.76
CA ASN A 390 16.09 -3.66 -22.18
C ASN A 390 15.96 -2.46 -21.24
N LEU A 391 16.23 -2.64 -19.94
CA LEU A 391 16.33 -1.52 -19.02
C LEU A 391 17.42 -0.53 -19.46
N LEU A 392 18.60 -1.01 -19.85
CA LEU A 392 19.69 -0.14 -20.35
C LEU A 392 19.26 0.65 -21.59
N LYS A 393 18.52 0.04 -22.51
CA LYS A 393 17.97 0.71 -23.70
C LYS A 393 16.94 1.79 -23.30
N VAL A 394 16.01 1.45 -22.41
CA VAL A 394 15.03 2.41 -21.84
C VAL A 394 15.73 3.62 -21.20
N LEU A 395 16.77 3.37 -20.41
CA LEU A 395 17.49 4.45 -19.72
C LEU A 395 18.22 5.38 -20.69
N LYS A 396 18.67 4.86 -21.83
CA LYS A 396 19.32 5.63 -22.90
C LYS A 396 18.34 6.26 -23.91
N GLY A 397 17.04 5.95 -23.80
CA GLY A 397 16.05 6.38 -24.78
C GLY A 397 16.15 5.65 -26.12
N GLU A 398 16.72 4.44 -26.13
CA GLU A 398 16.85 3.58 -27.31
C GLU A 398 15.59 2.70 -27.48
N GLU A 399 15.35 2.23 -28.70
CA GLU A 399 14.28 1.28 -28.97
C GLU A 399 14.55 -0.05 -28.25
N TYR A 400 13.52 -0.62 -27.64
CA TYR A 400 13.60 -1.87 -26.90
C TYR A 400 12.43 -2.79 -27.26
N GLU A 401 12.63 -4.10 -27.11
CA GLU A 401 11.56 -5.08 -27.26
C GLU A 401 11.04 -5.48 -25.88
N PRO A 402 9.73 -5.41 -25.64
CA PRO A 402 9.13 -5.92 -24.41
C PRO A 402 9.44 -7.40 -24.20
N TYR A 403 9.60 -7.80 -22.95
CA TYR A 403 9.87 -9.18 -22.58
C TYR A 403 8.77 -10.13 -23.06
N LYS A 404 9.13 -11.10 -23.89
CA LYS A 404 8.17 -11.97 -24.62
C LYS A 404 7.83 -13.28 -23.87
N LYS A 405 8.61 -13.67 -22.86
CA LYS A 405 8.35 -14.90 -22.12
C LYS A 405 7.19 -14.69 -21.14
N PRO A 406 6.32 -15.69 -20.94
CA PRO A 406 5.30 -15.58 -19.90
C PRO A 406 5.96 -15.39 -18.54
N LEU A 407 5.45 -14.48 -17.72
CA LEU A 407 5.87 -14.36 -16.33
C LEU A 407 5.71 -15.71 -15.65
N SER A 408 6.74 -16.16 -14.93
CA SER A 408 6.71 -17.43 -14.24
C SER A 408 5.46 -17.49 -13.34
N LYS A 409 4.51 -18.39 -13.71
CA LYS A 409 3.32 -18.61 -12.90
C LYS A 409 3.76 -19.41 -11.67
N PHE A 410 4.17 -18.74 -10.61
CA PHE A 410 4.12 -19.35 -9.30
C PHE A 410 2.65 -19.60 -8.96
N ASN A 411 2.13 -20.76 -9.34
CA ASN A 411 0.79 -21.19 -9.00
C ASN A 411 0.73 -21.50 -7.51
N TYR A 412 0.60 -20.47 -6.69
CA TYR A 412 0.10 -20.66 -5.34
C TYR A 412 -1.43 -20.55 -5.38
N ARG A 413 -2.09 -21.70 -5.43
CA ARG A 413 -3.48 -21.79 -4.97
C ARG A 413 -3.42 -21.64 -3.44
N PHE A 414 -3.71 -20.43 -2.94
CA PHE A 414 -4.09 -20.22 -1.55
C PHE A 414 -5.60 -20.15 -1.45
#